data_4a9ee66d1675f2ca71464aa93347f9b2
#
_entry.id   4a9ee66d1675f2ca71464aa93347f9b2
#
_cell.length_a   1.000
_cell.length_b   1.000
_cell.length_c   1.000
_cell.angle_alpha   90.00
_cell.angle_beta   90.00
_cell.angle_gamma   90.00
#
_symmetry.space_group_name_H-M   'P 1'
#
loop_
_entity.id
_entity.type
_entity.pdbx_description
1 polymer ?
#
loop_
_entity_poly.entity_id
_entity_poly.type
_entity_poly.pdbx_seq_one_letter_code
_entity_poly.pdbx_strand_id
1 'polypeptide(L)'
;MDLLRKYVSGYNLLLALGAFYMGTSILLSEGIFGEFPPEWTGRMPFNSWESLALFGIVVFGVGNAAIAVMGFVKNTKHVFGLTAMMGALLFAASVMPAVLVGEWYLPTVQLLAIGILQLALGLFGGLREQLKRTQQLTKQL
;
A
#
# COMPACT_ATOMS: atom_id res chain seq x y z
N MET A 1 -21.62 10.71 -1.92
CA MET A 1 -20.31 10.17 -1.55
C MET A 1 -19.24 11.21 -1.84
N ASP A 2 -18.31 11.43 -0.91
CA ASP A 2 -17.21 12.37 -1.13
C ASP A 2 -16.35 11.91 -2.30
N LEU A 3 -16.08 12.83 -3.23
CA LEU A 3 -15.31 12.55 -4.43
C LEU A 3 -13.88 12.08 -4.09
N LEU A 4 -13.25 12.71 -3.09
CA LEU A 4 -11.91 12.33 -2.65
C LEU A 4 -11.88 10.91 -2.11
N ARG A 5 -12.86 10.51 -1.32
CA ARG A 5 -12.96 9.14 -0.79
C ARG A 5 -13.10 8.13 -1.94
N LYS A 6 -13.86 8.49 -2.97
CA LYS A 6 -14.03 7.66 -4.17
C LYS A 6 -12.69 7.46 -4.91
N TYR A 7 -11.92 8.53 -5.10
CA TYR A 7 -10.61 8.45 -5.73
C TYR A 7 -9.61 7.65 -4.89
N VAL A 8 -9.59 7.87 -3.59
CA VAL A 8 -8.71 7.13 -2.68
C VAL A 8 -9.06 5.64 -2.68
N SER A 9 -10.34 5.31 -2.67
CA SER A 9 -10.81 3.92 -2.76
C SER A 9 -10.42 3.28 -4.08
N GLY A 10 -10.55 4.00 -5.19
CA GLY A 10 -10.11 3.56 -6.51
C GLY A 10 -8.61 3.32 -6.56
N TYR A 11 -7.83 4.19 -5.95
CA TYR A 11 -6.38 4.02 -5.85
C TYR A 11 -6.02 2.74 -5.07
N ASN A 12 -6.67 2.51 -3.93
CA ASN A 12 -6.46 1.28 -3.15
C ASN A 12 -6.85 0.03 -3.94
N LEU A 13 -7.91 0.11 -4.74
CA LEU A 13 -8.32 -1.00 -5.61
C LEU A 13 -7.24 -1.30 -6.66
N LEU A 14 -6.68 -0.26 -7.29
CA LEU A 14 -5.60 -0.43 -8.26
C LEU A 14 -4.37 -1.08 -7.62
N LEU A 15 -4.02 -0.66 -6.39
CA LEU A 15 -2.90 -1.26 -5.66
C LEU A 15 -3.19 -2.73 -5.33
N ALA A 16 -4.42 -3.05 -4.94
CA ALA A 16 -4.81 -4.44 -4.67
C ALA A 16 -4.66 -5.31 -5.91
N LEU A 17 -5.15 -4.84 -7.06
CA LEU A 17 -5.03 -5.56 -8.33
C LEU A 17 -3.56 -5.74 -8.72
N GLY A 18 -2.75 -4.69 -8.56
CA GLY A 18 -1.32 -4.76 -8.80
C GLY A 18 -0.61 -5.77 -7.90
N ALA A 19 -0.97 -5.81 -6.62
CA ALA A 19 -0.40 -6.77 -5.67
C ALA A 19 -0.76 -8.21 -6.03
N PHE A 20 -2.00 -8.47 -6.41
CA PHE A 20 -2.42 -9.79 -6.87
C PHE A 20 -1.70 -10.20 -8.15
N TYR A 21 -1.58 -9.29 -9.11
CA TYR A 21 -0.87 -9.53 -10.36
C TYR A 21 0.61 -9.86 -10.11
N MET A 22 1.31 -9.01 -9.36
CA MET A 22 2.73 -9.22 -9.06
C MET A 22 2.96 -10.47 -8.23
N GLY A 23 2.14 -10.69 -7.21
CA GLY A 23 2.24 -11.89 -6.37
C GLY A 23 2.05 -13.16 -7.17
N THR A 24 1.08 -13.20 -8.07
CA THR A 24 0.84 -14.33 -8.94
C THR A 24 2.03 -14.56 -9.89
N SER A 25 2.55 -13.50 -10.48
CA SER A 25 3.73 -13.59 -11.37
C SER A 25 4.94 -14.17 -10.62
N ILE A 26 5.16 -13.74 -9.38
CA ILE A 26 6.24 -14.27 -8.55
C ILE A 26 6.02 -15.77 -8.27
N LEU A 27 4.82 -16.16 -7.90
CA LEU A 27 4.50 -17.56 -7.61
C LEU A 27 4.66 -18.46 -8.83
N LEU A 28 4.42 -17.93 -10.04
CA LEU A 28 4.61 -18.67 -11.28
C LEU A 28 6.06 -18.61 -11.78
N SER A 29 6.95 -17.96 -11.04
CA SER A 29 8.37 -17.80 -11.38
C SER A 29 8.60 -17.19 -12.76
N GLU A 30 7.78 -16.21 -13.12
CA GLU A 30 7.87 -15.54 -14.41
C GLU A 30 8.91 -14.40 -14.41
N GLY A 31 9.60 -14.25 -15.53
CA GLY A 31 10.52 -13.14 -15.74
C GLY A 31 11.71 -13.16 -14.78
N ILE A 32 11.91 -12.04 -14.06
CA ILE A 32 13.04 -11.85 -13.16
C ILE A 32 12.94 -12.63 -11.85
N PHE A 33 11.81 -13.28 -11.60
CA PHE A 33 11.53 -13.99 -10.34
C PHE A 33 11.95 -15.47 -10.37
N GLY A 34 12.87 -15.85 -11.26
CA GLY A 34 13.36 -17.21 -11.34
C GLY A 34 14.21 -17.61 -10.14
N GLU A 35 15.20 -16.81 -9.80
CA GLU A 35 16.10 -17.08 -8.67
C GLU A 35 15.99 -15.98 -7.61
N PHE A 36 15.95 -16.43 -6.34
CA PHE A 36 15.96 -15.50 -5.21
C PHE A 36 17.38 -14.93 -5.06
N PRO A 37 17.54 -13.59 -4.93
CA PRO A 37 18.88 -13.00 -4.86
C PRO A 37 19.67 -13.57 -3.67
N PRO A 38 20.90 -14.08 -3.91
CA PRO A 38 21.72 -14.62 -2.82
C PRO A 38 22.04 -13.60 -1.74
N GLU A 39 22.19 -12.33 -2.10
CA GLU A 39 22.49 -11.24 -1.18
C GLU A 39 21.33 -10.96 -0.21
N TRP A 40 20.13 -11.42 -0.51
CA TRP A 40 18.95 -11.27 0.36
C TRP A 40 18.86 -12.38 1.41
N THR A 41 19.54 -13.50 1.17
CA THR A 41 19.50 -14.65 2.08
C THR A 41 20.12 -14.29 3.42
N GLY A 42 19.37 -14.43 4.51
CA GLY A 42 19.82 -14.11 5.86
C GLY A 42 19.79 -12.62 6.22
N ARG A 43 19.52 -11.73 5.26
CA ARG A 43 19.42 -10.27 5.50
C ARG A 43 17.99 -9.78 5.44
N MET A 44 17.18 -10.37 4.56
CA MET A 44 15.77 -10.03 4.43
C MET A 44 14.93 -10.97 5.28
N PRO A 45 13.75 -10.54 5.76
CA PRO A 45 12.84 -11.42 6.50
C PRO A 45 12.24 -12.52 5.64
N PHE A 46 12.42 -12.47 4.33
CA PHE A 46 11.92 -13.47 3.38
C PHE A 46 13.09 -14.29 2.87
N ASN A 47 12.94 -15.61 2.88
CA ASN A 47 13.96 -16.54 2.41
C ASN A 47 13.68 -17.08 1.00
N SER A 48 12.54 -16.72 0.41
CA SER A 48 12.13 -17.17 -0.91
C SER A 48 11.18 -16.17 -1.56
N TRP A 49 11.07 -16.27 -2.88
CA TRP A 49 10.08 -15.48 -3.63
C TRP A 49 8.65 -15.82 -3.21
N GLU A 50 8.38 -17.08 -2.87
CA GLU A 50 7.06 -17.53 -2.44
C GLU A 50 6.62 -16.82 -1.15
N SER A 51 7.50 -16.72 -0.16
CA SER A 51 7.21 -16.01 1.09
C SER A 51 6.91 -14.53 0.83
N LEU A 52 7.70 -13.89 -0.01
CA LEU A 52 7.51 -12.48 -0.39
C LEU A 52 6.18 -12.30 -1.13
N ALA A 53 5.88 -13.19 -2.08
CA ALA A 53 4.63 -13.14 -2.85
C ALA A 53 3.41 -13.29 -1.95
N LEU A 54 3.43 -14.25 -1.03
CA LEU A 54 2.33 -14.47 -0.10
C LEU A 54 2.13 -13.26 0.82
N PHE A 55 3.21 -12.69 1.33
CA PHE A 55 3.13 -11.46 2.12
C PHE A 55 2.49 -10.33 1.31
N GLY A 56 2.94 -10.11 0.08
CA GLY A 56 2.42 -9.07 -0.78
C GLY A 56 0.94 -9.24 -1.11
N ILE A 57 0.54 -10.48 -1.44
CA ILE A 57 -0.87 -10.80 -1.74
C ILE A 57 -1.75 -10.55 -0.52
N VAL A 58 -1.35 -11.04 0.66
CA VAL A 58 -2.16 -10.93 1.87
C VAL A 58 -2.22 -9.47 2.35
N VAL A 59 -1.07 -8.82 2.51
CA VAL A 59 -1.02 -7.47 3.09
C VAL A 59 -1.50 -6.43 2.09
N PHE A 60 -0.90 -6.38 0.91
CA PHE A 60 -1.16 -5.33 -0.07
C PHE A 60 -2.29 -5.67 -1.04
N GLY A 61 -2.54 -6.95 -1.29
CA GLY A 61 -3.68 -7.39 -2.09
C GLY A 61 -4.97 -7.34 -1.30
N VAL A 62 -5.10 -8.21 -0.32
CA VAL A 62 -6.33 -8.31 0.50
C VAL A 62 -6.53 -7.05 1.33
N GLY A 63 -5.47 -6.50 1.94
CA GLY A 63 -5.56 -5.30 2.75
C GLY A 63 -6.09 -4.10 1.97
N ASN A 64 -5.51 -3.81 0.81
CA ASN A 64 -5.97 -2.70 -0.02
C ASN A 64 -7.36 -2.95 -0.61
N ALA A 65 -7.68 -4.20 -0.97
CA ALA A 65 -9.01 -4.56 -1.45
C ALA A 65 -10.08 -4.32 -0.38
N ALA A 66 -9.79 -4.69 0.87
CA ALA A 66 -10.71 -4.46 1.99
C ALA A 66 -10.95 -2.96 2.20
N ILE A 67 -9.90 -2.15 2.15
CA ILE A 67 -10.01 -0.69 2.30
C ILE A 67 -10.82 -0.09 1.14
N ALA A 68 -10.59 -0.56 -0.08
CA ALA A 68 -11.33 -0.11 -1.26
C ALA A 68 -12.84 -0.40 -1.11
N VAL A 69 -13.19 -1.62 -0.70
CA VAL A 69 -14.58 -2.01 -0.46
C VAL A 69 -15.21 -1.13 0.61
N MET A 70 -14.50 -0.90 1.72
CA MET A 70 -14.99 -0.01 2.79
C MET A 70 -15.24 1.40 2.26
N GLY A 71 -14.36 1.90 1.41
CA GLY A 71 -14.49 3.24 0.85
C GLY A 71 -15.64 3.38 -0.14
N PHE A 72 -15.94 2.32 -0.92
CA PHE A 72 -17.04 2.36 -1.89
C PHE A 72 -18.40 2.05 -1.27
N VAL A 73 -18.43 1.11 -0.31
CA VAL A 73 -19.69 0.56 0.22
C VAL A 73 -20.11 1.26 1.50
N LYS A 74 -19.18 1.51 2.40
CA LYS A 74 -19.45 2.11 3.71
C LYS A 74 -18.98 3.56 3.74
N ASN A 75 -19.84 4.43 4.27
CA ASN A 75 -19.50 5.85 4.45
C ASN A 75 -18.67 6.03 5.72
N THR A 76 -17.47 5.44 5.76
CA THR A 76 -16.61 5.50 6.93
C THR A 76 -15.40 6.41 6.69
N LYS A 77 -15.10 7.23 7.71
CA LYS A 77 -13.95 8.13 7.75
C LYS A 77 -12.63 7.38 7.96
N HIS A 78 -12.69 6.13 8.42
CA HIS A 78 -11.50 5.33 8.71
C HIS A 78 -10.71 4.95 7.44
N VAL A 79 -11.32 5.08 6.26
CA VAL A 79 -10.68 4.78 4.98
C VAL A 79 -9.39 5.58 4.80
N PHE A 80 -9.39 6.88 5.14
CA PHE A 80 -8.21 7.73 4.98
C PHE A 80 -7.08 7.31 5.93
N GLY A 81 -7.39 7.02 7.19
CA GLY A 81 -6.41 6.54 8.16
C GLY A 81 -5.82 5.19 7.76
N LEU A 82 -6.66 4.27 7.31
CA LEU A 82 -6.22 2.96 6.84
C LEU A 82 -5.37 3.07 5.56
N THR A 83 -5.73 3.98 4.65
CA THR A 83 -4.94 4.26 3.45
C THR A 83 -3.55 4.79 3.82
N ALA A 84 -3.47 5.72 4.76
CA ALA A 84 -2.20 6.25 5.25
C ALA A 84 -1.36 5.15 5.89
N MET A 85 -1.96 4.29 6.69
CA MET A 85 -1.27 3.15 7.31
C MET A 85 -0.70 2.20 6.26
N MET A 86 -1.48 1.86 5.23
CA MET A 86 -1.01 0.99 4.15
C MET A 86 0.10 1.64 3.33
N GLY A 87 0.02 2.95 3.11
CA GLY A 87 1.09 3.71 2.47
C GLY A 87 2.38 3.68 3.27
N ALA A 88 2.29 3.82 4.59
CA ALA A 88 3.45 3.72 5.48
C ALA A 88 4.06 2.32 5.47
N LEU A 89 3.23 1.28 5.44
CA LEU A 89 3.70 -0.11 5.34
C LEU A 89 4.41 -0.37 4.01
N LEU A 90 3.85 0.12 2.91
CA LEU A 90 4.47 -0.04 1.59
C LEU A 90 5.78 0.75 1.52
N PHE A 91 5.82 1.95 2.08
CA PHE A 91 7.04 2.74 2.19
C PHE A 91 8.13 1.96 2.93
N ALA A 92 7.81 1.43 4.12
CA ALA A 92 8.75 0.66 4.93
C ALA A 92 9.25 -0.59 4.18
N ALA A 93 8.33 -1.33 3.55
CA ALA A 93 8.67 -2.52 2.79
C ALA A 93 9.56 -2.19 1.59
N SER A 94 9.33 -1.06 0.94
CA SER A 94 10.12 -0.63 -0.23
C SER A 94 11.52 -0.17 0.13
N VAL A 95 11.70 0.43 1.31
CA VAL A 95 13.00 0.89 1.81
C VAL A 95 13.82 -0.27 2.37
N MET A 96 13.17 -1.34 2.78
CA MET A 96 13.82 -2.47 3.46
C MET A 96 15.03 -3.04 2.73
N PRO A 97 15.00 -3.33 1.40
CA PRO A 97 16.18 -3.82 0.71
C PRO A 97 17.36 -2.84 0.74
N ALA A 98 17.10 -1.54 0.63
CA ALA A 98 18.16 -0.53 0.68
C ALA A 98 18.83 -0.48 2.05
N VAL A 99 18.06 -0.63 3.14
CA VAL A 99 18.56 -0.59 4.51
C VAL A 99 19.29 -1.89 4.88
N LEU A 100 18.71 -3.04 4.53
CA LEU A 100 19.23 -4.34 4.97
C LEU A 100 20.32 -4.89 4.06
N VAL A 101 20.22 -4.63 2.76
CA VAL A 101 21.18 -5.15 1.76
C VAL A 101 22.11 -4.06 1.25
N GLY A 102 21.71 -2.80 1.32
CA GLY A 102 22.51 -1.66 0.90
C GLY A 102 22.39 -1.33 -0.58
N GLU A 103 21.43 -1.90 -1.29
CA GLU A 103 21.23 -1.68 -2.72
C GLU A 103 19.81 -1.24 -3.02
N TRP A 104 19.68 -0.36 -4.03
CA TRP A 104 18.38 0.06 -4.57
C TRP A 104 18.07 -0.72 -5.84
N TYR A 105 16.85 -1.23 -5.90
CA TYR A 105 16.32 -1.96 -7.06
C TYR A 105 15.23 -1.12 -7.73
N LEU A 106 15.17 -1.13 -9.05
CA LEU A 106 14.17 -0.34 -9.78
C LEU A 106 12.73 -0.66 -9.34
N PRO A 107 12.32 -1.93 -9.19
CA PRO A 107 10.98 -2.22 -8.70
C PRO A 107 10.70 -1.65 -7.31
N THR A 108 11.67 -1.66 -6.39
CA THR A 108 11.48 -1.10 -5.05
C THR A 108 11.37 0.42 -5.07
N VAL A 109 12.10 1.10 -5.95
CA VAL A 109 11.98 2.55 -6.13
C VAL A 109 10.59 2.92 -6.65
N GLN A 110 10.05 2.15 -7.59
CA GLN A 110 8.68 2.35 -8.08
C GLN A 110 7.66 2.14 -6.97
N LEU A 111 7.80 1.08 -6.17
CA LEU A 111 6.91 0.82 -5.03
C LEU A 111 7.04 1.90 -3.96
N LEU A 112 8.24 2.44 -3.76
CA LEU A 112 8.47 3.55 -2.84
C LEU A 112 7.65 4.78 -3.25
N ALA A 113 7.69 5.14 -4.53
CA ALA A 113 6.91 6.26 -5.05
C ALA A 113 5.41 6.04 -4.87
N ILE A 114 4.94 4.82 -5.15
CA ILE A 114 3.53 4.45 -4.96
C ILE A 114 3.14 4.53 -3.48
N GLY A 115 4.00 4.06 -2.58
CA GLY A 115 3.76 4.12 -1.14
C GLY A 115 3.71 5.54 -0.60
N ILE A 116 4.60 6.41 -1.07
CA ILE A 116 4.59 7.83 -0.71
C ILE A 116 3.27 8.49 -1.16
N LEU A 117 2.84 8.21 -2.39
CA LEU A 117 1.59 8.75 -2.91
C LEU A 117 0.38 8.24 -2.11
N GLN A 118 0.36 6.96 -1.76
CA GLN A 118 -0.71 6.37 -0.94
C GLN A 118 -0.75 7.01 0.45
N LEU A 119 0.40 7.18 1.08
CA LEU A 119 0.52 7.83 2.38
C LEU A 119 0.02 9.28 2.31
N ALA A 120 0.44 10.03 1.29
CA ALA A 120 0.04 11.41 1.08
C ALA A 120 -1.48 11.53 0.88
N LEU A 121 -2.08 10.65 0.07
CA LEU A 121 -3.52 10.64 -0.16
C LEU A 121 -4.30 10.35 1.13
N GLY A 122 -3.83 9.41 1.93
CA GLY A 122 -4.45 9.08 3.22
C GLY A 122 -4.37 10.24 4.20
N LEU A 123 -3.19 10.85 4.34
CA LEU A 123 -3.00 12.00 5.24
C LEU A 123 -3.80 13.21 4.78
N PHE A 124 -3.77 13.52 3.49
CA PHE A 124 -4.53 14.65 2.94
C PHE A 124 -6.04 14.46 3.16
N GLY A 125 -6.54 13.25 2.87
CA GLY A 125 -7.96 12.93 3.07
C GLY A 125 -8.36 13.02 4.54
N GLY A 126 -7.51 12.52 5.44
CA GLY A 126 -7.75 12.59 6.89
C GLY A 126 -7.79 14.01 7.41
N LEU A 127 -6.84 14.86 6.98
CA LEU A 127 -6.81 16.27 7.35
C LEU A 127 -8.05 17.02 6.84
N ARG A 128 -8.45 16.76 5.60
CA ARG A 128 -9.64 17.36 5.02
C ARG A 128 -10.89 17.01 5.80
N GLU A 129 -11.03 15.76 6.24
CA GLU A 129 -12.15 15.34 7.07
C GLU A 129 -12.16 16.02 8.43
N GLN A 130 -11.00 16.17 9.06
CA GLN A 130 -10.89 16.90 10.33
C GLN A 130 -11.29 18.36 10.18
N LEU A 131 -10.86 19.03 9.11
CA LEU A 131 -11.23 20.42 8.85
C LEU A 131 -12.73 20.58 8.65
N LYS A 132 -13.38 19.66 7.93
CA LYS A 132 -14.83 19.68 7.74
C LYS A 132 -15.58 19.55 9.07
N ARG A 133 -15.12 18.69 9.96
CA ARG A 133 -15.72 18.52 11.29
C ARG A 133 -15.57 19.78 12.12
N THR A 134 -14.40 20.38 12.14
CA THR A 134 -14.14 21.62 12.87
C THR A 134 -15.06 22.72 12.40
N GLN A 135 -15.24 22.86 11.07
CA GLN A 135 -16.15 23.86 10.50
C GLN A 135 -17.60 23.61 10.90
N GLN A 136 -18.05 22.36 10.91
CA GLN A 136 -19.40 22.02 11.34
C GLN A 136 -19.63 22.34 12.81
N LEU A 137 -18.68 22.01 13.67
CA LEU A 137 -18.75 22.35 15.10
C LEU A 137 -18.79 23.85 15.31
N THR A 138 -17.99 24.63 14.58
CA THR A 138 -17.97 26.08 14.67
C THR A 138 -19.33 26.68 14.28
N LYS A 139 -19.99 26.13 13.26
CA LYS A 139 -21.32 26.61 12.82
C LYS A 139 -22.43 26.32 13.83
N GLN A 140 -22.25 25.35 14.70
CA GLN A 140 -23.22 25.00 15.74
C GLN A 140 -23.09 25.87 17.00
N LEU A 141 -21.97 26.58 17.14
CA LEU A 141 -21.75 27.50 18.24
C LEU A 141 -22.30 28.90 17.91
#